data_6d414b35f96213cba1e833e51704234e
#
_entry.id   6d414b35f96213cba1e833e51704234e
#
_cell.length_a   1.000
_cell.length_b   1.000
_cell.length_c   1.000
_cell.angle_alpha   90.00
_cell.angle_beta   90.00
_cell.angle_gamma   90.00
#
_symmetry.space_group_name_H-M   'P 1'
#
loop_
_entity.id
_entity.type
_entity.pdbx_description
1 polymer ?
#
loop_
_entity_poly.entity_id
_entity_poly.type
_entity_poly.pdbx_seq_one_letter_code
_entity_poly.pdbx_strand_id
1 'polypeptide(L)'
;MINTKALLEPMGSWAWWRSWIQLFVGCAIMGSGFVFFINPYNFVPGGVYGAGIVLHNIFPSIQVGTFGYMFDVPLMITAVLVFGGQFGARTVVAALFTPGFMNILTRLVYSDAAFTADGINLDPALLLGGSLNLSNDLLLTCIIGAVVIGVGQGMVVRTQAKIGRASCRERV
;
A
#
# COMPACT_ATOMS: atom_id res chain seq x y z
N MET A 1 -14.66 25.99 -0.67
CA MET A 1 -15.60 25.50 -1.67
C MET A 1 -14.91 24.37 -2.44
N ILE A 2 -15.35 23.15 -2.27
CA ILE A 2 -14.83 21.96 -2.96
C ILE A 2 -15.22 22.13 -4.43
N ASN A 3 -14.25 22.26 -5.30
CA ASN A 3 -14.50 22.40 -6.74
C ASN A 3 -14.90 21.02 -7.30
N THR A 4 -16.20 20.72 -7.21
CA THR A 4 -16.82 19.48 -7.71
C THR A 4 -16.64 19.28 -9.22
N LYS A 5 -16.29 20.32 -9.97
CA LYS A 5 -16.01 20.23 -11.42
C LYS A 5 -14.70 19.47 -11.73
N ALA A 6 -13.71 19.46 -10.84
CA ALA A 6 -12.50 18.68 -11.01
C ALA A 6 -12.71 17.17 -10.75
N LEU A 7 -13.79 16.80 -10.04
CA LEU A 7 -14.23 15.41 -9.86
C LEU A 7 -15.06 14.88 -11.04
N LEU A 8 -15.57 15.77 -11.87
CA LEU A 8 -16.44 15.50 -13.02
C LEU A 8 -15.73 15.69 -14.36
N GLU A 9 -14.40 15.59 -14.43
CA GLU A 9 -13.76 15.32 -15.72
C GLU A 9 -14.42 14.09 -16.34
N PRO A 10 -14.62 14.07 -17.67
CA PRO A 10 -15.57 13.14 -18.30
C PRO A 10 -15.24 11.70 -17.90
N MET A 11 -16.08 11.11 -17.09
CA MET A 11 -16.01 9.73 -16.57
C MET A 11 -15.99 8.67 -17.68
N GLY A 12 -15.97 9.06 -18.95
CA GLY A 12 -15.91 8.24 -20.14
C GLY A 12 -14.58 8.29 -20.91
N SER A 13 -13.58 9.07 -20.47
CA SER A 13 -12.29 9.13 -21.19
C SER A 13 -11.44 7.88 -20.90
N TRP A 14 -10.94 7.22 -21.97
CA TRP A 14 -9.99 6.12 -21.91
C TRP A 14 -8.75 6.46 -21.05
N ALA A 15 -8.31 7.72 -21.08
CA ALA A 15 -7.21 8.22 -20.26
C ALA A 15 -7.52 8.21 -18.76
N TRP A 16 -8.76 8.47 -18.36
CA TRP A 16 -9.24 8.40 -16.98
C TRP A 16 -9.19 6.95 -16.45
N TRP A 17 -9.74 6.00 -17.21
CA TRP A 17 -9.71 4.57 -16.86
C TRP A 17 -8.30 4.02 -16.75
N ARG A 18 -7.40 4.33 -17.70
CA ARG A 18 -5.99 3.95 -17.64
C ARG A 18 -5.30 4.44 -16.38
N SER A 19 -5.58 5.66 -15.94
CA SER A 19 -4.95 6.22 -14.73
C SER A 19 -5.40 5.49 -13.46
N TRP A 20 -6.68 5.12 -13.37
CA TRP A 20 -7.20 4.34 -12.25
C TRP A 20 -6.64 2.91 -12.23
N ILE A 21 -6.62 2.25 -13.37
CA ILE A 21 -6.03 0.92 -13.50
C ILE A 21 -4.55 0.96 -13.09
N GLN A 22 -3.77 1.93 -13.57
CA GLN A 22 -2.37 2.11 -13.18
C GLN A 22 -2.21 2.33 -11.66
N LEU A 23 -3.11 3.07 -11.03
CA LEU A 23 -3.12 3.29 -9.58
C LEU A 23 -3.32 1.96 -8.83
N PHE A 24 -4.38 1.22 -9.16
CA PHE A 24 -4.68 -0.06 -8.51
C PHE A 24 -3.59 -1.10 -8.73
N VAL A 25 -3.05 -1.19 -9.94
CA VAL A 25 -1.93 -2.09 -10.25
C VAL A 25 -0.68 -1.69 -9.46
N GLY A 26 -0.36 -0.39 -9.38
CA GLY A 26 0.76 0.09 -8.58
C GLY A 26 0.62 -0.24 -7.09
N CYS A 27 -0.57 -0.02 -6.52
CA CYS A 27 -0.87 -0.38 -5.13
C CYS A 27 -0.81 -1.90 -4.90
N ALA A 28 -1.29 -2.70 -5.86
CA ALA A 28 -1.24 -4.16 -5.77
C ALA A 28 0.20 -4.69 -5.82
N ILE A 29 1.04 -4.16 -6.72
CA ILE A 29 2.46 -4.50 -6.81
C ILE A 29 3.17 -4.12 -5.50
N MET A 30 2.94 -2.91 -4.99
CA MET A 30 3.53 -2.45 -3.75
C MET A 30 3.09 -3.32 -2.56
N GLY A 31 1.81 -3.58 -2.42
CA GLY A 31 1.26 -4.43 -1.35
C GLY A 31 1.76 -5.87 -1.42
N SER A 32 1.91 -6.44 -2.63
CA SER A 32 2.50 -7.77 -2.79
C SER A 32 3.97 -7.80 -2.37
N GLY A 33 4.76 -6.77 -2.70
CA GLY A 33 6.13 -6.61 -2.23
C GLY A 33 6.24 -6.64 -0.71
N PHE A 34 5.33 -5.96 0.00
CA PHE A 34 5.27 -6.01 1.47
C PHE A 34 4.92 -7.40 1.99
N VAL A 35 3.89 -8.05 1.45
CA VAL A 35 3.39 -9.33 1.96
C VAL A 35 4.37 -10.48 1.70
N PHE A 36 5.05 -10.49 0.54
CA PHE A 36 5.95 -11.58 0.16
C PHE A 36 7.39 -11.39 0.65
N PHE A 37 7.90 -10.16 0.69
CA PHE A 37 9.33 -9.93 0.91
C PHE A 37 9.66 -9.15 2.18
N ILE A 38 8.74 -8.39 2.74
CA ILE A 38 9.00 -7.55 3.92
C ILE A 38 8.44 -8.18 5.19
N ASN A 39 7.14 -8.47 5.22
CA ASN A 39 6.46 -8.98 6.41
C ASN A 39 7.03 -10.30 6.93
N PRO A 40 7.31 -11.33 6.09
CA PRO A 40 7.78 -12.63 6.57
C PRO A 40 9.16 -12.57 7.21
N TYR A 41 9.99 -11.62 6.78
CA TYR A 41 11.38 -11.49 7.26
C TYR A 41 11.56 -10.38 8.30
N ASN A 42 10.45 -9.78 8.76
CA ASN A 42 10.45 -8.67 9.72
C ASN A 42 11.35 -7.50 9.31
N PHE A 43 11.49 -7.26 8.00
CA PHE A 43 12.20 -6.08 7.53
C PHE A 43 11.40 -4.83 7.87
N VAL A 44 12.07 -3.82 8.42
CA VAL A 44 11.47 -2.55 8.77
C VAL A 44 11.92 -1.48 7.76
N PRO A 45 11.18 -1.27 6.66
CA PRO A 45 11.60 -0.35 5.61
C PRO A 45 11.50 1.13 5.99
N GLY A 46 11.07 1.41 7.22
CA GLY A 46 10.81 2.77 7.69
C GLY A 46 9.41 3.26 7.38
N GLY A 47 9.10 4.51 7.80
CA GLY A 47 7.78 5.12 7.62
C GLY A 47 6.68 4.43 8.42
N VAL A 48 5.43 4.69 8.04
CA VAL A 48 4.23 4.18 8.71
C VAL A 48 4.16 2.65 8.71
N TYR A 49 4.50 2.01 7.60
CA TYR A 49 4.47 0.55 7.49
C TYR A 49 5.58 -0.12 8.31
N GLY A 50 6.75 0.53 8.43
CA GLY A 50 7.80 0.05 9.35
C GLY A 50 7.34 0.07 10.81
N ALA A 51 6.68 1.15 11.23
CA ALA A 51 6.05 1.22 12.55
C ALA A 51 4.96 0.13 12.70
N GLY A 52 4.17 -0.13 11.66
CA GLY A 52 3.17 -1.19 11.64
C GLY A 52 3.75 -2.58 11.89
N ILE A 53 4.91 -2.91 11.32
CA ILE A 53 5.61 -4.19 11.53
C ILE A 53 6.11 -4.30 12.98
N VAL A 54 6.69 -3.23 13.52
CA VAL A 54 7.12 -3.21 14.93
C VAL A 54 5.94 -3.41 15.87
N LEU A 55 4.83 -2.74 15.64
CA LEU A 55 3.61 -2.91 16.44
C LEU A 55 3.01 -4.31 16.29
N HIS A 56 3.06 -4.90 15.10
CA HIS A 56 2.62 -6.28 14.90
C HIS A 56 3.42 -7.28 15.73
N ASN A 57 4.74 -7.08 15.86
CA ASN A 57 5.58 -7.92 16.73
C ASN A 57 5.23 -7.76 18.21
N ILE A 58 4.70 -6.61 18.65
CA ILE A 58 4.23 -6.39 20.03
C ILE A 58 2.80 -6.93 20.20
N PHE A 59 1.95 -6.76 19.19
CA PHE A 59 0.55 -7.17 19.19
C PHE A 59 0.25 -8.10 18.00
N PRO A 60 0.61 -9.40 18.06
CA PRO A 60 0.48 -10.34 16.95
C PRO A 60 -0.96 -10.58 16.49
N SER A 61 -1.95 -10.22 17.30
CA SER A 61 -3.37 -10.38 16.98
C SER A 61 -3.86 -9.47 15.85
N ILE A 62 -3.10 -8.41 15.50
CA ILE A 62 -3.50 -7.40 14.53
C ILE A 62 -2.59 -7.48 13.31
N GLN A 63 -3.17 -7.54 12.10
CA GLN A 63 -2.40 -7.57 10.85
C GLN A 63 -1.64 -6.25 10.62
N VAL A 64 -0.48 -6.32 9.96
CA VAL A 64 0.36 -5.17 9.62
C VAL A 64 -0.41 -4.12 8.81
N GLY A 65 -1.23 -4.55 7.83
CA GLY A 65 -2.07 -3.63 7.06
C GLY A 65 -3.12 -2.90 7.90
N THR A 66 -3.61 -3.50 9.00
CA THR A 66 -4.54 -2.84 9.93
C THR A 66 -3.86 -1.71 10.69
N PHE A 67 -2.60 -1.90 11.10
CA PHE A 67 -1.80 -0.80 11.65
C PHE A 67 -1.56 0.29 10.62
N GLY A 68 -1.38 -0.08 9.32
CA GLY A 68 -1.34 0.89 8.22
C GLY A 68 -2.57 1.81 8.24
N TYR A 69 -3.78 1.26 8.33
CA TYR A 69 -5.00 2.08 8.46
C TYR A 69 -5.00 2.97 9.70
N MET A 70 -4.56 2.46 10.83
CA MET A 70 -4.52 3.20 12.09
C MET A 70 -3.67 4.47 11.98
N PHE A 71 -2.61 4.46 11.20
CA PHE A 71 -1.75 5.61 10.96
C PHE A 71 -2.20 6.44 9.75
N ASP A 72 -2.57 5.80 8.64
CA ASP A 72 -2.91 6.48 7.39
C ASP A 72 -4.19 7.31 7.53
N VAL A 73 -5.20 6.84 8.28
CA VAL A 73 -6.46 7.58 8.45
C VAL A 73 -6.28 8.90 9.19
N PRO A 74 -5.60 8.99 10.36
CA PRO A 74 -5.34 10.26 11.01
C PRO A 74 -4.47 11.21 10.16
N LEU A 75 -3.44 10.66 9.51
CA LEU A 75 -2.59 11.44 8.62
C LEU A 75 -3.37 11.99 7.43
N MET A 76 -4.27 11.20 6.86
CA MET A 76 -5.14 11.63 5.76
C MET A 76 -6.11 12.73 6.21
N ILE A 77 -6.74 12.59 7.38
CA ILE A 77 -7.61 13.64 7.94
C ILE A 77 -6.82 14.93 8.14
N THR A 78 -5.63 14.85 8.73
CA THR A 78 -4.76 16.01 8.93
C THR A 78 -4.35 16.63 7.60
N ALA A 79 -4.00 15.83 6.60
CA ALA A 79 -3.64 16.33 5.28
C ALA A 79 -4.81 17.03 4.58
N VAL A 80 -6.03 16.49 4.68
CA VAL A 80 -7.24 17.12 4.12
C VAL A 80 -7.55 18.44 4.82
N LEU A 81 -7.36 18.53 6.15
CA LEU A 81 -7.59 19.75 6.91
C LEU A 81 -6.56 20.85 6.57
N VAL A 82 -5.28 20.47 6.38
CA VAL A 82 -4.20 21.43 6.09
C VAL A 82 -4.22 21.88 4.63
N PHE A 83 -4.33 20.93 3.69
CA PHE A 83 -4.25 21.20 2.25
C PHE A 83 -5.62 21.42 1.59
N GLY A 84 -6.71 21.16 2.31
CA GLY A 84 -8.07 21.37 1.82
C GLY A 84 -8.38 20.53 0.57
N GLY A 85 -9.16 21.12 -0.36
CA GLY A 85 -9.59 20.43 -1.58
C GLY A 85 -8.49 20.17 -2.62
N GLN A 86 -7.23 20.53 -2.35
CA GLN A 86 -6.10 20.21 -3.22
C GLN A 86 -5.59 18.78 -2.98
N PHE A 87 -6.00 18.15 -1.88
CA PHE A 87 -5.66 16.75 -1.60
C PHE A 87 -6.44 15.85 -2.58
N GLY A 88 -5.73 15.22 -3.50
CA GLY A 88 -6.34 14.50 -4.62
C GLY A 88 -7.10 13.25 -4.16
N ALA A 89 -8.33 13.06 -4.63
CA ALA A 89 -9.14 11.87 -4.35
C ALA A 89 -8.40 10.54 -4.63
N ARG A 90 -7.48 10.54 -5.59
CA ARG A 90 -6.66 9.36 -5.92
C ARG A 90 -5.67 9.00 -4.82
N THR A 91 -5.14 9.99 -4.12
CA THR A 91 -4.25 9.76 -2.96
C THR A 91 -5.02 9.09 -1.83
N VAL A 92 -6.24 9.56 -1.56
CA VAL A 92 -7.13 8.97 -0.56
C VAL A 92 -7.46 7.52 -0.91
N VAL A 93 -7.82 7.26 -2.17
CA VAL A 93 -8.12 5.90 -2.63
C VAL A 93 -6.90 4.99 -2.54
N ALA A 94 -5.71 5.46 -2.93
CA ALA A 94 -4.48 4.69 -2.81
C ALA A 94 -4.15 4.35 -1.35
N ALA A 95 -4.26 5.32 -0.44
CA ALA A 95 -3.99 5.14 0.98
C ALA A 95 -4.95 4.14 1.65
N LEU A 96 -6.21 4.09 1.21
CA LEU A 96 -7.18 3.12 1.73
C LEU A 96 -7.05 1.75 1.06
N PHE A 97 -6.74 1.72 -0.24
CA PHE A 97 -6.68 0.46 -1.00
C PHE A 97 -5.44 -0.37 -0.63
N THR A 98 -4.29 0.26 -0.44
CA THR A 98 -3.02 -0.45 -0.20
C THR A 98 -3.05 -1.33 1.05
N PRO A 99 -3.38 -0.83 2.26
CA PRO A 99 -3.42 -1.69 3.44
C PRO A 99 -4.58 -2.70 3.40
N GLY A 100 -5.71 -2.37 2.74
CA GLY A 100 -6.78 -3.32 2.50
C GLY A 100 -6.35 -4.49 1.63
N PHE A 101 -5.67 -4.19 0.54
CA PHE A 101 -5.11 -5.21 -0.35
C PHE A 101 -4.07 -6.08 0.38
N MET A 102 -3.20 -5.48 1.21
CA MET A 102 -2.24 -6.22 2.02
C MET A 102 -2.94 -7.21 2.97
N ASN A 103 -4.00 -6.79 3.66
CA ASN A 103 -4.74 -7.66 4.58
C ASN A 103 -5.43 -8.82 3.84
N ILE A 104 -6.04 -8.54 2.68
CA ILE A 104 -6.67 -9.58 1.84
C ILE A 104 -5.61 -10.56 1.34
N LEU A 105 -4.50 -10.04 0.81
CA LEU A 105 -3.44 -10.86 0.26
C LEU A 105 -2.77 -11.72 1.34
N THR A 106 -2.55 -11.20 2.53
CA THR A 106 -2.04 -11.96 3.68
C THR A 106 -2.95 -13.16 3.97
N ARG A 107 -4.26 -12.96 3.99
CA ARG A 107 -5.21 -14.06 4.22
C ARG A 107 -5.25 -15.10 3.10
N LEU A 108 -4.99 -14.69 1.86
CA LEU A 108 -5.00 -15.59 0.70
C LEU A 108 -3.71 -16.41 0.57
N VAL A 109 -2.59 -15.82 0.98
CA VAL A 109 -1.25 -16.36 0.74
C VAL A 109 -0.73 -17.19 1.90
N TYR A 110 -1.07 -16.79 3.13
CA TYR A 110 -0.72 -17.56 4.32
C TYR A 110 -1.72 -18.67 4.58
N SER A 111 -1.22 -19.85 4.95
CA SER A 111 -2.06 -20.98 5.35
C SER A 111 -2.82 -20.69 6.64
N ASP A 112 -3.93 -21.40 6.88
CA ASP A 112 -4.74 -21.26 8.09
C ASP A 112 -3.92 -21.46 9.37
N ALA A 113 -2.82 -22.22 9.30
CA ALA A 113 -1.89 -22.41 10.41
C ALA A 113 -1.18 -21.12 10.87
N ALA A 114 -1.14 -20.07 10.02
CA ALA A 114 -0.60 -18.77 10.40
C ALA A 114 -1.56 -17.98 11.32
N PHE A 115 -2.85 -18.31 11.28
CA PHE A 115 -3.89 -17.61 12.04
C PHE A 115 -4.26 -18.42 13.28
N THR A 116 -3.49 -18.27 14.36
CA THR A 116 -3.71 -18.97 15.63
C THR A 116 -4.47 -18.10 16.63
N ALA A 117 -4.99 -18.71 17.70
CA ALA A 117 -5.68 -18.00 18.77
C ALA A 117 -4.75 -16.99 19.50
N ASP A 118 -3.45 -17.25 19.49
CA ASP A 118 -2.43 -16.40 20.13
C ASP A 118 -1.97 -15.25 19.24
N GLY A 119 -2.32 -15.26 17.95
CA GLY A 119 -1.98 -14.20 17.01
C GLY A 119 -1.73 -14.69 15.58
N ILE A 120 -1.27 -13.75 14.76
CA ILE A 120 -0.97 -14.00 13.35
C ILE A 120 0.55 -14.17 13.20
N ASN A 121 0.96 -15.36 12.80
CA ASN A 121 2.37 -15.67 12.58
C ASN A 121 2.71 -15.52 11.11
N LEU A 122 3.49 -14.49 10.76
CA LEU A 122 3.93 -14.19 9.40
C LEU A 122 5.28 -14.88 9.07
N ASP A 123 5.47 -16.12 9.48
CA ASP A 123 6.68 -16.89 9.20
C ASP A 123 6.81 -17.24 7.71
N PRO A 124 8.01 -17.10 7.10
CA PRO A 124 8.26 -17.52 5.72
C PRO A 124 7.92 -18.97 5.42
N ALA A 125 7.99 -19.85 6.44
CA ALA A 125 7.64 -21.26 6.30
C ALA A 125 6.13 -21.49 6.06
N LEU A 126 5.29 -20.54 6.42
CA LEU A 126 3.83 -20.60 6.23
C LEU A 126 3.37 -19.88 4.94
N LEU A 127 4.27 -19.18 4.28
CA LEU A 127 4.02 -18.48 3.04
C LEU A 127 3.91 -19.49 1.89
N LEU A 128 2.74 -19.56 1.25
CA LEU A 128 2.46 -20.53 0.16
C LEU A 128 2.89 -21.96 0.50
N GLY A 129 2.68 -22.39 1.75
CA GLY A 129 3.10 -23.74 2.20
C GLY A 129 4.61 -23.95 2.18
N GLY A 130 5.40 -22.89 2.35
CA GLY A 130 6.86 -22.94 2.42
C GLY A 130 7.57 -22.90 1.06
N SER A 131 6.83 -22.78 -0.06
CA SER A 131 7.43 -22.76 -1.41
C SER A 131 8.29 -21.52 -1.70
N LEU A 132 8.12 -20.44 -0.94
CA LEU A 132 8.83 -19.16 -1.07
C LEU A 132 9.65 -18.84 0.17
N ASN A 133 10.44 -19.83 0.66
CA ASN A 133 11.33 -19.60 1.78
C ASN A 133 12.71 -19.12 1.31
N LEU A 134 12.95 -17.81 1.38
CA LEU A 134 14.22 -17.16 1.03
C LEU A 134 15.04 -16.80 2.29
N SER A 135 14.80 -17.49 3.42
CA SER A 135 15.49 -17.20 4.69
C SER A 135 17.02 -17.36 4.61
N ASN A 136 17.51 -18.13 3.64
CA ASN A 136 18.94 -18.33 3.44
C ASN A 136 19.66 -17.12 2.85
N ASP A 137 18.94 -16.26 2.12
CA ASP A 137 19.50 -15.10 1.41
C ASP A 137 18.73 -13.82 1.71
N LEU A 138 18.77 -13.39 2.98
CA LEU A 138 18.05 -12.20 3.46
C LEU A 138 18.40 -10.92 2.69
N LEU A 139 19.66 -10.76 2.27
CA LEU A 139 20.10 -9.61 1.48
C LEU A 139 19.42 -9.59 0.11
N LEU A 140 19.39 -10.74 -0.57
CA LEU A 140 18.73 -10.88 -1.87
C LEU A 140 17.21 -10.59 -1.74
N THR A 141 16.57 -11.14 -0.72
CA THR A 141 15.15 -10.91 -0.42
C THR A 141 14.85 -9.43 -0.22
N CYS A 142 15.70 -8.72 0.54
CA CYS A 142 15.58 -7.29 0.77
C CYS A 142 15.70 -6.48 -0.52
N ILE A 143 16.65 -6.81 -1.38
CA ILE A 143 16.86 -6.13 -2.67
C ILE A 143 15.66 -6.35 -3.59
N ILE A 144 15.18 -7.58 -3.73
CA ILE A 144 14.01 -7.90 -4.55
C ILE A 144 12.77 -7.17 -4.02
N GLY A 145 12.54 -7.21 -2.71
CA GLY A 145 11.44 -6.51 -2.05
C GLY A 145 11.48 -5.00 -2.31
N ALA A 146 12.65 -4.39 -2.17
CA ALA A 146 12.85 -2.96 -2.42
C ALA A 146 12.56 -2.59 -3.89
N VAL A 147 13.00 -3.40 -4.86
CA VAL A 147 12.71 -3.18 -6.28
C VAL A 147 11.21 -3.28 -6.56
N VAL A 148 10.55 -4.32 -6.08
CA VAL A 148 9.10 -4.52 -6.30
C VAL A 148 8.29 -3.37 -5.70
N ILE A 149 8.59 -3.00 -4.45
CA ILE A 149 7.92 -1.88 -3.77
C ILE A 149 8.21 -0.56 -4.50
N GLY A 150 9.46 -0.32 -4.90
CA GLY A 150 9.86 0.89 -5.62
C GLY A 150 9.15 1.05 -6.96
N VAL A 151 9.00 -0.04 -7.73
CA VAL A 151 8.23 -0.03 -8.98
C VAL A 151 6.76 0.28 -8.71
N GLY A 152 6.14 -0.39 -7.74
CA GLY A 152 4.74 -0.14 -7.37
C GLY A 152 4.51 1.30 -6.94
N GLN A 153 5.34 1.83 -6.05
CA GLN A 153 5.27 3.20 -5.57
C GLN A 153 5.51 4.22 -6.70
N GLY A 154 6.48 3.96 -7.58
CA GLY A 154 6.75 4.80 -8.76
C GLY A 154 5.54 4.90 -9.69
N MET A 155 4.81 3.79 -9.90
CA MET A 155 3.57 3.78 -10.68
C MET A 155 2.48 4.63 -10.02
N VAL A 156 2.30 4.51 -8.70
CA VAL A 156 1.32 5.31 -7.93
C VAL A 156 1.64 6.80 -8.02
N VAL A 157 2.88 7.20 -7.76
CA VAL A 157 3.31 8.61 -7.82
C VAL A 157 3.15 9.18 -9.23
N ARG A 158 3.46 8.41 -10.27
CA ARG A 158 3.29 8.85 -11.67
C ARG A 158 1.83 9.15 -12.01
N THR A 159 0.87 8.41 -11.46
CA THR A 159 -0.56 8.68 -11.68
C THR A 159 -1.02 9.95 -10.98
N GLN A 160 -0.46 10.24 -9.82
CA GLN A 160 -0.75 11.47 -9.06
C GLN A 160 -0.14 12.71 -9.72
N ALA A 161 1.11 12.63 -10.20
CA ALA A 161 1.82 13.74 -10.84
C ALA A 161 1.14 14.24 -12.13
N LYS A 162 0.43 13.39 -12.87
CA LYS A 162 -0.33 13.79 -14.07
C LYS A 162 -1.44 14.78 -13.77
N ILE A 163 -2.05 14.70 -12.58
CA ILE A 163 -3.14 15.61 -12.18
C ILE A 163 -2.58 16.99 -11.83
N GLY A 164 -1.45 17.06 -11.13
CA GLY A 164 -0.81 18.32 -10.81
C GLY A 164 -0.47 19.15 -12.04
N ARG A 165 -0.02 18.50 -13.12
CA ARG A 165 0.25 19.19 -14.40
C ARG A 165 -1.00 19.67 -15.11
N ALA A 166 -2.09 18.91 -15.09
CA ALA A 166 -3.36 19.32 -15.70
C ALA A 166 -3.92 20.55 -14.97
N SER A 167 -3.89 20.58 -13.64
CA SER A 167 -4.33 21.71 -12.82
C SER A 167 -3.46 22.97 -13.00
N CYS A 168 -2.15 22.84 -13.25
CA CYS A 168 -1.30 23.98 -13.54
C CYS A 168 -1.53 24.56 -14.94
N ARG A 169 -1.89 23.73 -15.93
CA ARG A 169 -2.13 24.19 -17.31
C ARG A 169 -3.43 24.97 -17.46
N GLU A 170 -4.39 24.73 -16.57
CA GLU A 170 -5.70 25.43 -16.60
C GLU A 170 -5.66 26.82 -15.93
N ARG A 171 -4.56 27.17 -15.25
CA ARG A 171 -4.38 28.47 -14.58
C ARG A 171 -3.59 29.50 -15.40
N VAL A 172 -3.13 29.16 -16.59
CA VAL A 172 -2.42 30.03 -17.54
C VAL A 172 -3.31 30.30 -18.76
#